data_5fbea9ac745879be0e7ba937fe3ffd84
#
_entry.id   5fbea9ac745879be0e7ba937fe3ffd84
#
_cell.length_a   1.000
_cell.length_b   1.000
_cell.length_c   1.000
_cell.angle_alpha   90.00
_cell.angle_beta   90.00
_cell.angle_gamma   90.00
#
_symmetry.space_group_name_H-M   'P 1'
#
loop_
_entity.id
_entity.type
_entity.pdbx_description
1 polymer ?
#
loop_
_entity_poly.entity_id
_entity_poly.type
_entity_poly.pdbx_seq_one_letter_code
_entity_poly.pdbx_strand_id
1 'polypeptide(L)'
;ERQSQQPSGDRKAARKAAAELREKLRPLKKERDKAEKAMERAQHSLEEVEAILADPELYTDGARKAELTDALAKQATIKAQLDDAEQAWLAAEEALEAMEAELLASESA
;
A
#
# COMPACT_ATOMS: atom_id res chain seq x y z
N GLU A 1 -44.65 18.84 12.58
CA GLU A 1 -43.73 19.94 12.90
C GLU A 1 -42.47 19.45 13.59
N ARG A 2 -42.66 18.72 14.67
CA ARG A 2 -41.52 18.14 15.38
C ARG A 2 -40.76 17.16 14.53
N GLN A 3 -41.47 16.44 13.68
CA GLN A 3 -40.86 15.46 12.79
C GLN A 3 -39.91 16.11 11.78
N SER A 4 -40.27 17.28 11.29
CA SER A 4 -39.46 17.99 10.33
C SER A 4 -38.15 18.51 10.96
N GLN A 5 -38.19 18.85 12.24
CA GLN A 5 -37.02 19.37 12.93
C GLN A 5 -36.02 18.28 13.27
N GLN A 6 -36.49 17.14 13.76
CA GLN A 6 -35.64 16.05 14.17
C GLN A 6 -34.87 15.43 12.98
N PRO A 7 -35.56 15.09 11.88
CA PRO A 7 -34.82 14.56 10.73
C PRO A 7 -33.78 15.51 10.20
N SER A 8 -34.05 16.82 10.26
CA SER A 8 -33.10 17.82 9.79
C SER A 8 -31.83 17.84 10.62
N GLY A 9 -31.94 17.76 11.95
CA GLY A 9 -30.81 17.71 12.85
C GLY A 9 -30.00 16.42 12.67
N ASP A 10 -30.71 15.31 12.55
CA ASP A 10 -30.06 13.99 12.35
C ASP A 10 -29.33 13.94 11.03
N ARG A 11 -29.91 14.48 9.98
CA ARG A 11 -29.26 14.54 8.66
C ARG A 11 -28.04 15.42 8.66
N LYS A 12 -28.07 16.52 9.38
CA LYS A 12 -26.93 17.42 9.49
C LYS A 12 -25.78 16.73 10.22
N ALA A 13 -26.08 16.06 11.33
CA ALA A 13 -25.09 15.31 12.08
C ALA A 13 -24.52 14.17 11.25
N ALA A 14 -25.36 13.45 10.51
CA ALA A 14 -24.93 12.34 9.65
C ALA A 14 -24.02 12.84 8.53
N ARG A 15 -24.35 13.96 7.91
CA ARG A 15 -23.52 14.55 6.85
C ARG A 15 -22.16 14.99 7.38
N LYS A 16 -22.14 15.55 8.58
CA LYS A 16 -20.90 15.96 9.23
C LYS A 16 -20.01 14.75 9.51
N ALA A 17 -20.60 13.70 10.06
CA ALA A 17 -19.88 12.45 10.34
C ALA A 17 -19.34 11.82 9.06
N ALA A 18 -20.14 11.80 7.99
CA ALA A 18 -19.73 11.28 6.69
C ALA A 18 -18.57 12.09 6.10
N ALA A 19 -18.63 13.42 6.23
CA ALA A 19 -17.56 14.30 5.76
C ALA A 19 -16.25 14.03 6.52
N GLU A 20 -16.33 13.83 7.82
CA GLU A 20 -15.18 13.50 8.64
C GLU A 20 -14.55 12.15 8.24
N LEU A 21 -15.39 11.16 7.94
CA LEU A 21 -14.91 9.87 7.46
C LEU A 21 -14.21 10.00 6.11
N ARG A 22 -14.78 10.78 5.19
CA ARG A 22 -14.14 11.02 3.88
C ARG A 22 -12.78 11.69 4.03
N GLU A 23 -12.66 12.64 4.96
CA GLU A 23 -11.37 13.26 5.24
C GLU A 23 -10.34 12.26 5.77
N LYS A 24 -10.78 11.31 6.59
CA LYS A 24 -9.90 10.26 7.11
C LYS A 24 -9.47 9.26 6.04
N LEU A 25 -10.25 9.11 4.97
CA LEU A 25 -9.91 8.24 3.86
C LEU A 25 -8.72 8.75 3.06
N ARG A 26 -8.56 10.07 2.95
CA ARG A 26 -7.48 10.66 2.14
C ARG A 26 -6.09 10.20 2.52
N PRO A 27 -5.67 10.29 3.80
CA PRO A 27 -4.33 9.85 4.16
C PRO A 27 -4.14 8.35 3.96
N LEU A 28 -5.19 7.55 4.13
CA LEU A 28 -5.11 6.11 3.91
C LEU A 28 -4.94 5.77 2.44
N LYS A 29 -5.63 6.47 1.54
CA LYS A 29 -5.44 6.31 0.10
C LYS A 29 -4.03 6.70 -0.32
N LYS A 30 -3.50 7.75 0.28
CA LYS A 30 -2.15 8.22 0.03
C LYS A 30 -1.11 7.19 0.46
N GLU A 31 -1.31 6.60 1.65
CA GLU A 31 -0.44 5.54 2.15
C GLU A 31 -0.48 4.31 1.26
N ARG A 32 -1.69 3.91 0.81
CA ARG A 32 -1.83 2.79 -0.12
C ARG A 32 -1.09 3.05 -1.42
N ASP A 33 -1.29 4.22 -2.02
CA ASP A 33 -0.65 4.57 -3.29
C ASP A 33 0.87 4.62 -3.16
N LYS A 34 1.36 5.13 -2.04
CA LYS A 34 2.80 5.16 -1.73
C LYS A 34 3.36 3.74 -1.64
N ALA A 35 2.67 2.86 -0.94
CA ALA A 35 3.07 1.46 -0.80
C ALA A 35 3.05 0.74 -2.15
N GLU A 36 2.04 0.99 -2.97
CA GLU A 36 1.92 0.40 -4.30
C GLU A 36 3.09 0.80 -5.19
N LYS A 37 3.46 2.07 -5.18
CA LYS A 37 4.63 2.55 -5.93
C LYS A 37 5.92 1.95 -5.43
N ALA A 38 6.05 1.78 -4.12
CA ALA A 38 7.22 1.12 -3.52
C ALA A 38 7.31 -0.35 -3.96
N MET A 39 6.17 -1.04 -4.02
CA MET A 39 6.10 -2.42 -4.52
C MET A 39 6.55 -2.50 -5.98
N GLU A 40 6.06 -1.60 -6.83
CA GLU A 40 6.42 -1.56 -8.26
C GLU A 40 7.91 -1.33 -8.45
N ARG A 41 8.48 -0.39 -7.70
CA ARG A 41 9.92 -0.11 -7.77
C ARG A 41 10.76 -1.30 -7.29
N ALA A 42 10.34 -1.93 -6.21
CA ALA A 42 11.04 -3.09 -5.66
C ALA A 42 10.96 -4.28 -6.64
N GLN A 43 9.81 -4.51 -7.25
CA GLN A 43 9.64 -5.57 -8.25
C GLN A 43 10.52 -5.33 -9.47
N HIS A 44 10.59 -4.10 -9.95
CA HIS A 44 11.44 -3.75 -11.08
C HIS A 44 12.93 -3.97 -10.75
N SER A 45 13.36 -3.52 -9.57
CA SER A 45 14.74 -3.74 -9.12
C SER A 45 15.06 -5.23 -8.94
N LEU A 46 14.08 -6.00 -8.48
CA LEU A 46 14.23 -7.44 -8.33
C LEU A 46 14.42 -8.11 -9.69
N GLU A 47 13.64 -7.73 -10.69
CA GLU A 47 13.78 -8.26 -12.04
C GLU A 47 15.16 -7.98 -12.62
N GLU A 48 15.68 -6.77 -12.40
CA GLU A 48 17.01 -6.40 -12.86
C GLU A 48 18.10 -7.28 -12.22
N VAL A 49 18.04 -7.45 -10.91
CA VAL A 49 19.04 -8.24 -10.19
C VAL A 49 18.92 -9.73 -10.52
N GLU A 50 17.71 -10.21 -10.71
CA GLU A 50 17.47 -11.59 -11.09
C GLU A 50 17.98 -11.89 -12.50
N ALA A 51 17.93 -10.92 -13.42
CA ALA A 51 18.52 -11.03 -14.74
C ALA A 51 20.03 -11.19 -14.66
N ILE A 52 20.68 -10.47 -13.77
CA ILE A 52 22.12 -10.63 -13.50
C ILE A 52 22.40 -12.02 -12.95
N LEU A 53 21.63 -12.47 -11.99
CA LEU A 53 21.79 -13.77 -11.34
C LEU A 53 21.46 -14.96 -12.26
N ALA A 54 20.76 -14.72 -13.35
CA ALA A 54 20.42 -15.74 -14.32
C ALA A 54 21.57 -16.08 -15.29
N ASP A 55 22.63 -15.26 -15.31
CA ASP A 55 23.78 -15.50 -16.17
C ASP A 55 24.64 -16.62 -15.60
N PRO A 56 24.77 -17.78 -16.31
CA PRO A 56 25.54 -18.91 -15.81
C PRO A 56 27.02 -18.58 -15.61
N GLU A 57 27.57 -17.67 -16.41
CA GLU A 57 29.00 -17.32 -16.33
C GLU A 57 29.32 -16.55 -15.04
N LEU A 58 28.32 -15.91 -14.44
CA LEU A 58 28.47 -15.21 -13.17
C LEU A 58 29.01 -16.16 -12.08
N TYR A 59 28.60 -17.42 -12.13
CA TYR A 59 28.94 -18.43 -11.11
C TYR A 59 30.24 -19.14 -11.37
N THR A 60 30.72 -19.13 -12.62
CA THR A 60 31.90 -19.88 -13.04
C THR A 60 33.13 -19.01 -13.29
N ASP A 61 32.93 -17.74 -13.58
CA ASP A 61 34.02 -16.81 -13.83
C ASP A 61 34.49 -16.18 -12.51
N GLY A 62 35.69 -16.58 -12.06
CA GLY A 62 36.27 -16.09 -10.83
C GLY A 62 36.48 -14.56 -10.80
N ALA A 63 36.64 -13.94 -11.96
CA ALA A 63 36.77 -12.48 -12.07
C ALA A 63 35.47 -11.75 -11.72
N ARG A 64 34.35 -12.45 -11.76
CA ARG A 64 33.02 -11.89 -11.48
C ARG A 64 32.50 -12.23 -10.09
N LYS A 65 33.33 -12.75 -9.22
CA LYS A 65 32.94 -13.17 -7.86
C LYS A 65 32.36 -12.03 -7.04
N ALA A 66 32.94 -10.84 -7.12
CA ALA A 66 32.44 -9.67 -6.41
C ALA A 66 31.06 -9.24 -6.93
N GLU A 67 30.85 -9.33 -8.25
CA GLU A 67 29.57 -9.04 -8.88
C GLU A 67 28.48 -10.00 -8.39
N LEU A 68 28.79 -11.27 -8.28
CA LEU A 68 27.86 -12.27 -7.74
C LEU A 68 27.48 -11.97 -6.28
N THR A 69 28.49 -11.68 -5.46
CA THR A 69 28.26 -11.34 -4.04
C THR A 69 27.37 -10.10 -3.90
N ASP A 70 27.65 -9.07 -4.69
CA ASP A 70 26.85 -7.85 -4.69
C ASP A 70 25.41 -8.11 -5.14
N ALA A 71 25.24 -8.90 -6.19
CA ALA A 71 23.91 -9.21 -6.72
C ALA A 71 23.07 -9.99 -5.70
N LEU A 72 23.69 -10.96 -5.00
CA LEU A 72 23.00 -11.71 -3.95
C LEU A 72 22.60 -10.83 -2.78
N ALA A 73 23.48 -9.91 -2.36
CA ALA A 73 23.18 -8.96 -1.29
C ALA A 73 22.04 -8.01 -1.67
N LYS A 74 22.08 -7.51 -2.90
CA LYS A 74 21.01 -6.63 -3.42
C LYS A 74 19.68 -7.38 -3.51
N GLN A 75 19.70 -8.63 -3.96
CA GLN A 75 18.50 -9.45 -4.03
C GLN A 75 17.85 -9.57 -2.65
N ALA A 76 18.62 -9.86 -1.62
CA ALA A 76 18.12 -10.00 -0.26
C ALA A 76 17.50 -8.69 0.25
N THR A 77 18.17 -7.57 0.02
CA THR A 77 17.68 -6.24 0.42
C THR A 77 16.38 -5.88 -0.31
N ILE A 78 16.33 -6.13 -1.62
CA ILE A 78 15.16 -5.80 -2.43
C ILE A 78 13.95 -6.66 -2.01
N LYS A 79 14.17 -7.95 -1.75
CA LYS A 79 13.10 -8.83 -1.27
C LYS A 79 12.53 -8.36 0.06
N ALA A 80 13.38 -7.89 0.96
CA ALA A 80 12.92 -7.33 2.24
C ALA A 80 12.12 -6.05 2.02
N GLN A 81 12.56 -5.17 1.12
CA GLN A 81 11.84 -3.95 0.78
C GLN A 81 10.48 -4.25 0.15
N LEU A 82 10.42 -5.25 -0.72
CA LEU A 82 9.18 -5.68 -1.36
C LEU A 82 8.19 -6.19 -0.31
N ASP A 83 8.67 -7.02 0.61
CA ASP A 83 7.84 -7.57 1.69
C ASP A 83 7.28 -6.44 2.57
N ASP A 84 8.12 -5.50 2.97
CA ASP A 84 7.70 -4.35 3.77
C ASP A 84 6.64 -3.51 3.04
N ALA A 85 6.82 -3.29 1.75
CA ALA A 85 5.88 -2.52 0.94
C ALA A 85 4.55 -3.26 0.79
N GLU A 86 4.59 -4.57 0.61
CA GLU A 86 3.39 -5.40 0.52
C GLU A 86 2.59 -5.36 1.82
N GLN A 87 3.28 -5.44 2.96
CA GLN A 87 2.64 -5.35 4.27
C GLN A 87 2.02 -3.97 4.51
N ALA A 88 2.72 -2.91 4.13
CA ALA A 88 2.20 -1.55 4.25
C ALA A 88 0.97 -1.35 3.36
N TRP A 89 1.00 -1.88 2.14
CA TRP A 89 -0.13 -1.83 1.22
C TRP A 89 -1.34 -2.57 1.79
N LEU A 90 -1.12 -3.77 2.32
CA LEU A 90 -2.20 -4.58 2.89
C LEU A 90 -2.84 -3.88 4.10
N ALA A 91 -2.01 -3.32 4.98
CA ALA A 91 -2.50 -2.58 6.15
C ALA A 91 -3.35 -1.37 5.73
N ALA A 92 -2.92 -0.64 4.70
CA ALA A 92 -3.66 0.51 4.19
C ALA A 92 -4.99 0.07 3.55
N GLU A 93 -5.00 -1.03 2.79
CA GLU A 93 -6.22 -1.57 2.21
C GLU A 93 -7.23 -2.00 3.27
N GLU A 94 -6.77 -2.68 4.31
CA GLU A 94 -7.64 -3.09 5.42
C GLU A 94 -8.25 -1.89 6.14
N ALA A 95 -7.44 -0.86 6.39
CA ALA A 95 -7.93 0.37 7.03
C ALA A 95 -8.93 1.10 6.14
N LEU A 96 -8.68 1.15 4.82
CA LEU A 96 -9.60 1.74 3.86
C LEU A 96 -10.94 1.00 3.82
N GLU A 97 -10.90 -0.32 3.75
CA GLU A 97 -12.11 -1.13 3.74
C GLU A 97 -12.96 -0.92 4.99
N ALA A 98 -12.32 -0.88 6.16
CA ALA A 98 -13.01 -0.63 7.41
C ALA A 98 -13.67 0.75 7.43
N MET A 99 -12.97 1.75 6.96
CA MET A 99 -13.48 3.12 6.94
C MET A 99 -14.57 3.33 5.89
N GLU A 100 -14.42 2.70 4.73
CA GLU A 100 -15.44 2.71 3.68
C GLU A 100 -16.72 2.02 4.15
N ALA A 101 -16.59 0.93 4.90
CA ALA A 101 -17.73 0.23 5.50
C ALA A 101 -18.47 1.13 6.50
N GLU A 102 -17.73 1.88 7.33
CA GLU A 102 -18.32 2.85 8.23
C GLU A 102 -19.08 3.96 7.48
N LEU A 103 -18.48 4.45 6.40
CA LEU A 103 -19.08 5.50 5.59
C LEU A 103 -20.38 5.00 4.95
N LEU A 104 -20.38 3.80 4.39
CA LEU A 104 -21.58 3.20 3.82
C LEU A 104 -22.68 3.00 4.85
N ALA A 105 -22.33 2.52 6.03
CA ALA A 105 -23.28 2.36 7.13
C ALA A 105 -23.86 3.71 7.56
N SER A 106 -23.02 4.73 7.63
CA SER A 106 -23.42 6.08 7.97
C SER A 106 -24.39 6.69 6.93
N GLU A 107 -24.10 6.47 5.66
CA GLU A 107 -24.93 6.98 4.56
C GLU A 107 -26.26 6.23 4.41
N SER A 108 -26.28 4.96 4.80
CA SER A 108 -27.48 4.12 4.74
C SER A 108 -28.46 4.39 5.89
N ALA A 109 -27.97 4.95 6.97
CA ALA A 109 -28.80 5.30 8.11
C ALA A 109 -29.51 6.62 7.88
#